data_9250017446f4c9d15573e41e2d808da8
#
_entry.id   9250017446f4c9d15573e41e2d808da8
#
_cell.length_a   1.000
_cell.length_b   1.000
_cell.length_c   1.000
_cell.angle_alpha   90.00
_cell.angle_beta   90.00
_cell.angle_gamma   90.00
#
_symmetry.space_group_name_H-M   'P 1'
#
loop_
_entity.id
_entity.type
_entity.pdbx_description
1 polymer ?
#
loop_
_entity_poly.entity_id
_entity_poly.type
_entity_poly.pdbx_seq_one_letter_code
_entity_poly.pdbx_strand_id
1 'polypeptide(L)'
;MQTQTIYVRAGSVLATWVDSANQTSSASFPTLARGQKAELVIGFFADENADSIMTQAEVQQYVSWDFAYDSDYSTATTPKIRTTEGFFVDAGGFLHIPIDTGTEELRTAIGTSESITLSAELDGYLAGEPDSPALIIQWNGQPFRNRIIEGG
;
A
#
# COMPACT_ATOMS: atom_id res chain seq x y z
N MET A 1 -17.19 -0.77 2.36
CA MET A 1 -15.77 -0.44 2.05
C MET A 1 -14.94 -1.70 2.14
N GLN A 2 -14.01 -1.87 1.21
CA GLN A 2 -13.05 -2.97 1.25
C GLN A 2 -11.92 -2.61 2.20
N THR A 3 -11.52 -3.53 3.06
CA THR A 3 -10.36 -3.32 3.94
C THR A 3 -9.38 -4.48 3.75
N GLN A 4 -8.12 -4.14 3.53
CA GLN A 4 -7.04 -5.11 3.40
C GLN A 4 -6.00 -4.82 4.47
N THR A 5 -5.67 -5.82 5.28
CA THR A 5 -4.61 -5.69 6.29
C THR A 5 -3.41 -6.49 5.86
N ILE A 6 -2.25 -5.85 5.81
CA ILE A 6 -0.99 -6.50 5.47
C ILE A 6 0.07 -6.16 6.50
N TYR A 7 1.10 -7.00 6.55
CA TYR A 7 2.27 -6.79 7.39
C TYR A 7 3.50 -6.74 6.50
N VAL A 8 4.36 -5.77 6.72
CA VAL A 8 5.58 -5.59 5.93
C VAL A 8 6.80 -5.52 6.84
N ARG A 9 7.94 -5.95 6.33
CA ARG A 9 9.23 -5.84 7.01
C ARG A 9 10.02 -4.72 6.38
N ALA A 10 10.35 -3.72 7.16
CA ALA A 10 10.91 -2.45 6.68
C ALA A 10 12.43 -2.47 6.46
N GLY A 11 13.09 -3.60 6.57
CA GLY A 11 14.54 -3.68 6.48
C GLY A 11 15.14 -3.64 5.08
N SER A 12 14.33 -3.66 4.03
CA SER A 12 14.81 -3.65 2.65
C SER A 12 13.86 -2.88 1.74
N VAL A 13 14.37 -2.47 0.57
CA VAL A 13 13.56 -1.76 -0.43
C VAL A 13 12.40 -2.63 -0.92
N LEU A 14 12.65 -3.92 -1.11
CA LEU A 14 11.58 -4.86 -1.46
C LEU A 14 11.02 -5.48 -0.18
N ALA A 15 9.84 -5.03 0.20
CA ALA A 15 9.17 -5.55 1.38
C ALA A 15 8.74 -7.00 1.17
N THR A 16 8.88 -7.78 2.22
CA THR A 16 8.26 -9.09 2.29
C THR A 16 6.85 -8.92 2.84
N TRP A 17 5.85 -9.24 2.04
CA TRP A 17 4.48 -9.26 2.51
C TRP A 17 4.25 -10.48 3.39
N VAL A 18 3.59 -10.29 4.52
CA VAL A 18 3.19 -11.37 5.41
C VAL A 18 1.69 -11.28 5.68
N ASP A 19 1.03 -12.40 5.89
CA ASP A 19 -0.42 -12.44 6.08
C ASP A 19 -0.86 -12.23 7.53
N SER A 20 0.08 -12.27 8.47
CA SER A 20 -0.16 -11.94 9.88
C SER A 20 1.16 -11.66 10.58
N ALA A 21 1.09 -11.14 11.82
CA ALA A 21 2.28 -10.93 12.63
C ALA A 21 3.02 -12.25 12.83
N ASN A 22 4.32 -12.25 12.66
CA ASN A 22 5.22 -13.39 12.85
C ASN A 22 5.06 -14.53 11.83
N GLN A 23 4.32 -14.32 10.77
CA GLN A 23 4.15 -15.31 9.72
C GLN A 23 5.13 -15.10 8.57
N THR A 24 5.32 -16.14 7.77
CA THR A 24 6.08 -16.06 6.53
C THR A 24 5.28 -15.32 5.46
N SER A 25 5.96 -14.89 4.40
CA SER A 25 5.30 -14.23 3.28
C SER A 25 4.18 -15.06 2.71
N SER A 26 3.07 -14.41 2.39
CA SER A 26 1.99 -15.02 1.63
C SER A 26 2.34 -15.03 0.14
N ALA A 27 1.76 -15.99 -0.59
CA ALA A 27 1.95 -16.10 -2.03
C ALA A 27 1.13 -15.07 -2.81
N SER A 28 0.07 -14.51 -2.23
CA SER A 28 -0.83 -13.61 -2.95
C SER A 28 -1.55 -12.65 -2.00
N PHE A 29 -1.91 -11.49 -2.56
CA PHE A 29 -2.75 -10.50 -1.87
C PHE A 29 -4.22 -10.75 -2.20
N PRO A 30 -5.15 -10.46 -1.27
CA PRO A 30 -6.58 -10.43 -1.60
C PRO A 30 -6.86 -9.40 -2.71
N THR A 31 -7.84 -9.73 -3.56
CA THR A 31 -8.22 -8.88 -4.68
C THR A 31 -9.06 -7.70 -4.20
N LEU A 32 -8.77 -6.51 -4.75
CA LEU A 32 -9.59 -5.31 -4.56
C LEU A 32 -10.47 -5.08 -5.78
N ALA A 33 -11.73 -4.72 -5.55
CA ALA A 33 -12.67 -4.43 -6.63
C ALA A 33 -12.55 -2.96 -7.05
N ARG A 34 -12.42 -2.72 -8.37
CA ARG A 34 -12.41 -1.37 -8.93
C ARG A 34 -13.73 -0.66 -8.62
N GLY A 35 -13.65 0.60 -8.23
CA GLY A 35 -14.82 1.46 -8.02
C GLY A 35 -15.44 1.37 -6.64
N GLN A 36 -15.06 0.43 -5.81
CA GLN A 36 -15.51 0.35 -4.42
C GLN A 36 -14.44 0.95 -3.51
N LYS A 37 -14.83 1.86 -2.62
CA LYS A 37 -13.89 2.47 -1.68
C LYS A 37 -13.12 1.39 -0.93
N ALA A 38 -11.83 1.64 -0.72
CA ALA A 38 -10.94 0.70 -0.06
C ALA A 38 -10.06 1.39 0.97
N GLU A 39 -9.56 0.61 1.91
CA GLU A 39 -8.59 1.03 2.90
C GLU A 39 -7.53 -0.04 3.01
N LEU A 40 -6.27 0.39 2.95
CA LEU A 40 -5.13 -0.48 3.23
C LEU A 40 -4.64 -0.20 4.64
N VAL A 41 -4.46 -1.26 5.43
CA VAL A 41 -4.00 -1.17 6.82
C VAL A 41 -2.69 -1.93 6.92
N ILE A 42 -1.61 -1.26 7.36
CA ILE A 42 -0.27 -1.83 7.36
C ILE A 42 0.32 -1.87 8.76
N GLY A 43 0.74 -3.08 9.17
CA GLY A 43 1.59 -3.27 10.35
C GLY A 43 3.05 -3.42 9.90
N PHE A 44 3.96 -2.71 10.55
CA PHE A 44 5.38 -2.70 10.18
C PHE A 44 6.22 -3.51 11.15
N PHE A 45 7.06 -4.42 10.62
CA PHE A 45 8.18 -4.96 11.36
C PHE A 45 9.41 -4.09 11.04
N ALA A 46 10.16 -3.71 12.07
CA ALA A 46 11.29 -2.80 11.91
C ALA A 46 12.41 -3.38 11.03
N ASP A 47 12.58 -4.70 11.07
CA ASP A 47 13.58 -5.42 10.27
C ASP A 47 13.18 -6.88 10.10
N GLU A 48 14.03 -7.68 9.44
CA GLU A 48 13.76 -9.10 9.17
C GLU A 48 13.71 -9.98 10.41
N ASN A 49 14.25 -9.53 11.54
CA ASN A 49 14.36 -10.31 12.76
C ASN A 49 13.40 -9.87 13.86
N ALA A 50 12.63 -8.79 13.62
CA ALA A 50 11.69 -8.29 14.61
C ALA A 50 10.56 -9.29 14.86
N ASP A 51 10.19 -9.48 16.14
CA ASP A 51 9.15 -10.40 16.56
C ASP A 51 7.79 -9.72 16.74
N SER A 52 7.76 -8.39 16.78
CA SER A 52 6.55 -7.61 16.96
C SER A 52 6.53 -6.41 16.04
N ILE A 53 5.33 -5.92 15.72
CA ILE A 53 5.20 -4.74 14.89
C ILE A 53 5.61 -3.48 15.66
N MET A 54 5.95 -2.45 14.90
CA MET A 54 6.29 -1.14 15.45
C MET A 54 5.09 -0.55 16.20
N THR A 55 5.39 0.15 17.30
CA THR A 55 4.37 0.84 18.09
C THR A 55 3.84 2.08 17.36
N GLN A 56 2.72 2.62 17.83
CA GLN A 56 2.17 3.86 17.30
C GLN A 56 3.21 4.98 17.29
N ALA A 57 3.95 5.17 18.39
CA ALA A 57 4.98 6.22 18.48
C ALA A 57 6.10 6.01 17.46
N GLU A 58 6.52 4.77 17.25
CA GLU A 58 7.56 4.45 16.27
C GLU A 58 7.11 4.74 14.84
N VAL A 59 5.87 4.40 14.49
CA VAL A 59 5.35 4.67 13.15
C VAL A 59 5.10 6.16 12.94
N GLN A 60 4.67 6.87 13.98
CA GLN A 60 4.40 8.32 13.93
C GLN A 60 5.66 9.18 13.81
N GLN A 61 6.87 8.61 13.92
CA GLN A 61 8.08 9.35 13.59
C GLN A 61 8.08 9.81 12.12
N TYR A 62 7.41 9.08 11.25
CA TYR A 62 7.22 9.50 9.87
C TYR A 62 6.05 10.47 9.82
N VAL A 63 6.34 11.73 9.50
CA VAL A 63 5.37 12.83 9.61
C VAL A 63 4.54 13.01 8.34
N SER A 64 4.99 12.44 7.24
CA SER A 64 4.22 12.41 5.98
C SER A 64 4.49 11.13 5.21
N TRP A 65 3.55 10.78 4.34
CA TRP A 65 3.56 9.55 3.58
C TRP A 65 3.14 9.82 2.14
N ASP A 66 3.63 8.99 1.22
CA ASP A 66 3.20 8.96 -0.17
C ASP A 66 3.03 7.49 -0.56
N PHE A 67 1.90 7.16 -1.15
CA PHE A 67 1.60 5.78 -1.52
C PHE A 67 1.05 5.71 -2.93
N ALA A 68 1.47 4.71 -3.70
CA ALA A 68 0.99 4.53 -5.06
C ALA A 68 0.92 3.06 -5.46
N TYR A 69 -0.04 2.76 -6.34
CA TYR A 69 -0.05 1.55 -7.15
C TYR A 69 0.21 1.93 -8.60
N ASP A 70 1.07 1.18 -9.28
CA ASP A 70 1.31 1.37 -10.72
C ASP A 70 1.66 0.02 -11.36
N SER A 71 1.75 0.02 -12.69
CA SER A 71 2.10 -1.18 -13.45
C SER A 71 3.54 -1.63 -13.19
N ASP A 72 4.42 -0.69 -12.88
CA ASP A 72 5.83 -0.92 -12.55
C ASP A 72 6.36 0.22 -11.69
N TYR A 73 7.65 0.20 -11.38
CA TYR A 73 8.29 1.24 -10.56
C TYR A 73 8.89 2.37 -11.38
N SER A 74 8.49 2.50 -12.64
CA SER A 74 8.94 3.59 -13.50
C SER A 74 8.25 4.90 -13.12
N THR A 75 8.98 6.00 -13.18
CA THR A 75 8.43 7.35 -13.02
C THR A 75 7.96 7.95 -14.34
N ALA A 76 7.98 7.17 -15.43
CA ALA A 76 7.64 7.67 -16.78
C ALA A 76 6.14 7.86 -16.97
N THR A 77 5.30 7.27 -16.14
CA THR A 77 3.85 7.34 -16.27
C THR A 77 3.21 7.80 -14.96
N THR A 78 1.98 8.32 -15.07
CA THR A 78 1.17 8.63 -13.89
C THR A 78 0.75 7.36 -13.18
N PRO A 79 0.93 7.25 -11.86
CA PRO A 79 0.43 6.09 -11.11
C PRO A 79 -1.06 5.85 -11.32
N LYS A 80 -1.47 4.59 -11.27
CA LYS A 80 -2.89 4.23 -11.43
C LYS A 80 -3.72 4.67 -10.23
N ILE A 81 -3.11 4.59 -9.04
CA ILE A 81 -3.70 5.09 -7.79
C ILE A 81 -2.58 5.77 -7.01
N ARG A 82 -2.87 6.94 -6.44
CA ARG A 82 -1.91 7.62 -5.57
C ARG A 82 -2.64 8.25 -4.39
N THR A 83 -2.09 8.07 -3.18
CA THR A 83 -2.58 8.68 -1.96
C THR A 83 -1.47 9.51 -1.34
N THR A 84 -1.73 10.80 -1.10
CA THR A 84 -0.78 11.72 -0.47
C THR A 84 -1.31 12.34 0.82
N GLU A 85 -2.58 12.07 1.18
CA GLU A 85 -3.20 12.61 2.38
C GLU A 85 -4.23 11.61 2.93
N GLY A 86 -4.71 11.87 4.13
CA GLY A 86 -5.68 11.01 4.79
C GLY A 86 -5.07 9.84 5.54
N PHE A 87 -3.76 9.78 5.67
CA PHE A 87 -3.07 8.75 6.44
C PHE A 87 -3.26 8.98 7.93
N PHE A 88 -3.44 7.90 8.69
CA PHE A 88 -3.38 7.99 10.15
C PHE A 88 -2.83 6.68 10.74
N VAL A 89 -2.26 6.78 11.94
CA VAL A 89 -1.71 5.63 12.67
C VAL A 89 -2.61 5.37 13.87
N ASP A 90 -3.14 4.16 13.98
CA ASP A 90 -4.03 3.80 15.08
C ASP A 90 -3.24 3.44 16.36
N ALA A 91 -3.96 3.20 17.46
CA ALA A 91 -3.34 2.89 18.76
C ALA A 91 -2.49 1.63 18.74
N GLY A 92 -2.76 0.71 17.83
CA GLY A 92 -1.98 -0.52 17.66
C GLY A 92 -0.75 -0.38 16.78
N GLY A 93 -0.50 0.82 16.23
CA GLY A 93 0.65 1.07 15.34
C GLY A 93 0.39 0.78 13.87
N PHE A 94 -0.84 0.50 13.49
CA PHE A 94 -1.19 0.27 12.09
C PHE A 94 -1.39 1.58 11.35
N LEU A 95 -0.76 1.69 10.16
CA LEU A 95 -0.97 2.82 9.26
C LEU A 95 -2.18 2.55 8.38
N HIS A 96 -3.14 3.47 8.37
CA HIS A 96 -4.33 3.41 7.55
C HIS A 96 -4.16 4.31 6.33
N ILE A 97 -4.36 3.74 5.14
CA ILE A 97 -4.19 4.42 3.85
C ILE A 97 -5.51 4.36 3.09
N PRO A 98 -6.16 5.50 2.82
CA PRO A 98 -7.34 5.49 1.96
C PRO A 98 -6.94 5.21 0.52
N ILE A 99 -7.67 4.32 -0.15
CA ILE A 99 -7.38 3.90 -1.53
C ILE A 99 -8.58 4.25 -2.41
N ASP A 100 -8.35 5.12 -3.39
CA ASP A 100 -9.35 5.44 -4.40
C ASP A 100 -9.24 4.44 -5.55
N THR A 101 -10.08 3.43 -5.55
CA THR A 101 -10.13 2.41 -6.61
C THR A 101 -10.96 2.84 -7.81
N GLY A 102 -11.49 4.08 -7.80
CA GLY A 102 -12.32 4.61 -8.88
C GLY A 102 -11.59 5.58 -9.80
N THR A 103 -10.25 5.59 -9.81
CA THR A 103 -9.50 6.52 -10.65
C THR A 103 -9.67 6.22 -12.14
N GLU A 104 -9.56 7.25 -12.96
CA GLU A 104 -9.58 7.13 -14.41
C GLU A 104 -8.40 6.28 -14.92
N GLU A 105 -7.24 6.45 -14.31
CA GLU A 105 -6.01 5.71 -14.64
C GLU A 105 -6.18 4.22 -14.44
N LEU A 106 -6.78 3.81 -13.32
CA LEU A 106 -7.05 2.39 -13.06
C LEU A 106 -8.09 1.85 -14.04
N ARG A 107 -9.15 2.61 -14.28
CA ARG A 107 -10.21 2.23 -15.21
C ARG A 107 -9.65 1.99 -16.61
N THR A 108 -8.81 2.91 -17.10
CA THR A 108 -8.17 2.79 -18.40
C THR A 108 -7.22 1.60 -18.46
N ALA A 109 -6.42 1.40 -17.40
CA ALA A 109 -5.46 0.30 -17.36
C ALA A 109 -6.13 -1.07 -17.38
N ILE A 110 -7.22 -1.22 -16.64
CA ILE A 110 -7.95 -2.49 -16.58
C ILE A 110 -8.74 -2.75 -17.87
N GLY A 111 -9.27 -1.66 -18.49
CA GLY A 111 -9.98 -1.71 -19.77
C GLY A 111 -11.11 -2.75 -19.76
N THR A 112 -11.03 -3.69 -20.69
CA THR A 112 -11.99 -4.80 -20.81
C THR A 112 -11.50 -6.09 -20.15
N SER A 113 -10.35 -6.08 -19.50
CA SER A 113 -9.82 -7.25 -18.81
C SER A 113 -10.62 -7.55 -17.55
N GLU A 114 -10.63 -8.80 -17.12
CA GLU A 114 -11.30 -9.18 -15.86
C GLU A 114 -10.55 -8.65 -14.65
N SER A 115 -9.23 -8.60 -14.73
CA SER A 115 -8.38 -8.10 -13.66
C SER A 115 -7.03 -7.66 -14.18
N ILE A 116 -6.34 -6.85 -13.38
CA ILE A 116 -4.91 -6.54 -13.56
C ILE A 116 -4.21 -6.64 -12.22
N THR A 117 -2.89 -6.77 -12.28
CA THR A 117 -2.04 -6.83 -11.10
C THR A 117 -1.09 -5.65 -11.10
N LEU A 118 -1.01 -4.93 -9.99
CA LEU A 118 -0.19 -3.74 -9.87
C LEU A 118 0.89 -3.92 -8.80
N SER A 119 1.94 -3.11 -8.93
CA SER A 119 3.00 -2.95 -7.94
C SER A 119 2.68 -1.78 -7.02
N ALA A 120 3.20 -1.81 -5.80
CA ALA A 120 2.94 -0.77 -4.81
C ALA A 120 4.26 -0.21 -4.26
N GLU A 121 4.23 1.08 -3.92
CA GLU A 121 5.32 1.72 -3.19
C GLU A 121 4.76 2.64 -2.11
N LEU A 122 5.34 2.53 -0.91
CA LEU A 122 5.03 3.40 0.22
C LEU A 122 6.31 4.09 0.67
N ASP A 123 6.29 5.41 0.67
CA ASP A 123 7.40 6.25 1.13
C ASP A 123 7.00 6.96 2.41
N GLY A 124 7.87 6.90 3.42
CA GLY A 124 7.70 7.60 4.70
C GLY A 124 8.80 8.64 4.90
N TYR A 125 8.43 9.82 5.37
CA TYR A 125 9.33 10.97 5.51
C TYR A 125 9.43 11.41 6.96
N LEU A 126 10.67 11.66 7.42
CA LEU A 126 10.94 12.21 8.74
C LEU A 126 10.77 13.74 8.74
N ALA A 127 10.54 14.30 9.92
CA ALA A 127 10.46 15.76 10.08
C ALA A 127 11.78 16.41 9.65
N GLY A 128 11.68 17.49 8.87
CA GLY A 128 12.85 18.22 8.38
C GLY A 128 13.52 17.60 7.14
N GLU A 129 13.00 16.49 6.62
CA GLU A 129 13.57 15.80 5.46
C GLU A 129 12.47 15.52 4.40
N PRO A 130 11.79 16.57 3.88
CA PRO A 130 10.65 16.35 3.00
C PRO A 130 11.01 15.89 1.58
N ASP A 131 12.27 16.02 1.18
CA ASP A 131 12.72 15.73 -0.19
C ASP A 131 13.34 14.34 -0.35
N SER A 132 13.52 13.63 0.77
CA SER A 132 14.16 12.32 0.74
C SER A 132 13.43 11.38 1.70
N PRO A 133 12.78 10.34 1.20
CA PRO A 133 12.11 9.40 2.08
C PRO A 133 13.11 8.65 2.96
N ALA A 134 12.78 8.54 4.24
CA ALA A 134 13.57 7.76 5.20
C ALA A 134 13.17 6.27 5.16
N LEU A 135 11.98 5.98 4.65
CA LEU A 135 11.46 4.62 4.51
C LEU A 135 10.89 4.46 3.12
N ILE A 136 11.34 3.44 2.40
CA ILE A 136 10.79 3.05 1.09
C ILE A 136 10.44 1.58 1.16
N ILE A 137 9.18 1.24 0.93
CA ILE A 137 8.71 -0.14 0.92
C ILE A 137 8.01 -0.39 -0.41
N GLN A 138 8.43 -1.45 -1.11
CA GLN A 138 7.87 -1.84 -2.41
C GLN A 138 7.41 -3.28 -2.36
N TRP A 139 6.27 -3.57 -2.98
CA TRP A 139 5.80 -4.94 -3.16
C TRP A 139 5.04 -5.09 -4.46
N ASN A 140 4.93 -6.33 -4.95
CA ASN A 140 4.26 -6.67 -6.20
C ASN A 140 3.04 -7.53 -5.93
N GLY A 141 2.19 -7.67 -6.92
CA GLY A 141 1.17 -8.71 -6.91
C GLY A 141 -0.16 -8.31 -6.32
N GLN A 142 -0.48 -7.00 -6.28
CA GLN A 142 -1.81 -6.58 -5.85
C GLN A 142 -2.80 -6.68 -7.00
N PRO A 143 -3.77 -7.63 -6.95
CA PRO A 143 -4.77 -7.75 -8.01
C PRO A 143 -5.93 -6.80 -7.80
N PHE A 144 -6.42 -6.24 -8.92
CA PHE A 144 -7.62 -5.42 -8.98
C PHE A 144 -8.58 -6.06 -9.99
N ARG A 145 -9.82 -6.29 -9.55
CA ARG A 145 -10.86 -6.89 -10.40
C ARG A 145 -11.74 -5.82 -11.00
N ASN A 146 -12.08 -6.01 -12.26
CA ASN A 146 -13.01 -5.15 -12.97
C ASN A 146 -14.44 -5.37 -12.48
N ARG A 147 -15.34 -4.51 -12.91
CA ARG A 147 -16.76 -4.58 -12.57
C ARG A 147 -17.58 -4.90 -13.81
N ILE A 148 -18.64 -5.69 -13.62
CA ILE A 148 -19.63 -5.95 -14.65
C ILE A 148 -20.54 -4.74 -14.78
N ILE A 149 -20.92 -4.12 -13.65
CA ILE A 149 -21.81 -2.96 -13.63
C ILE A 149 -20.97 -1.69 -13.56
N GLU A 150 -21.04 -0.88 -14.61
CA GLU A 150 -20.45 0.45 -14.64
C GLU A 150 -21.41 1.45 -14.02
N GLY A 151 -20.91 2.53 -13.51
CA GLY A 151 -21.75 3.60 -13.02
C GLY A 151 -21.42 4.02 -11.61
N GLY A 152 -20.28 3.95 -11.36
CA GLY A 152 -19.94 4.46 -10.10
C GLY A 152 -18.96 5.63 -10.11
#